data_f051936422f3527c994a66ec20a83071
#
_entry.id   f051936422f3527c994a66ec20a83071
#
_cell.length_a   1.000
_cell.length_b   1.000
_cell.length_c   1.000
_cell.angle_alpha   90.00
_cell.angle_beta   90.00
_cell.angle_gamma   90.00
#
_symmetry.space_group_name_H-M   'P 1'
#
loop_
_entity.id
_entity.type
_entity.pdbx_description
1 polymer ?
#
loop_
_entity_poly.entity_id
_entity_poly.type
_entity_poly.pdbx_seq_one_letter_code
_entity_poly.pdbx_strand_id
1 'polypeptide(L)'
;MTSDAVVLLIALFGLLLLALACQRLFRARFVAAAGSGLMGLLLLTGAALFFVVSLNLHTYNRLTYEQPVAEIVFEARGAQHFRATLAQVPSGELQMFMLAGDEWQLDARVLKWQGWANLLGLDAQYRLERVSGRYRQIEQERKDERTVYALSENPGIDLWTMSIDHRRWLPFVDAVYGSAVYLPMADGARYEVSITQSGLVARPVNDVAKTATGSWK
;
A
#
# COMPACT_ATOMS: atom_id res chain seq x y z
N MET A 1 8.21 18.50 -3.99
CA MET A 1 9.18 19.46 -3.39
C MET A 1 9.04 20.90 -3.89
N THR A 2 8.72 21.16 -5.15
CA THR A 2 8.55 22.54 -5.66
C THR A 2 7.26 23.23 -5.20
N SER A 3 6.15 22.50 -5.05
CA SER A 3 4.85 23.03 -4.59
C SER A 3 4.89 23.54 -3.15
N ASP A 4 5.55 22.79 -2.25
CA ASP A 4 5.61 23.13 -0.82
C ASP A 4 6.48 24.38 -0.57
N ALA A 5 7.56 24.55 -1.35
CA ALA A 5 8.39 25.74 -1.30
C ALA A 5 7.61 26.99 -1.76
N VAL A 6 6.77 26.87 -2.79
CA VAL A 6 5.92 27.99 -3.27
C VAL A 6 4.89 28.37 -2.20
N VAL A 7 4.24 27.39 -1.57
CA VAL A 7 3.27 27.65 -0.49
C VAL A 7 3.92 28.35 0.70
N LEU A 8 5.11 27.90 1.09
CA LEU A 8 5.92 28.51 2.15
C LEU A 8 6.28 29.97 1.83
N LEU A 9 6.70 30.26 0.61
CA LEU A 9 7.01 31.61 0.16
C LEU A 9 5.79 32.52 0.18
N ILE A 10 4.61 32.04 -0.27
CA ILE A 10 3.36 32.80 -0.22
C ILE A 10 2.96 33.07 1.24
N ALA A 11 3.08 32.09 2.12
CA ALA A 11 2.77 32.27 3.54
C ALA A 11 3.71 33.28 4.21
N LEU A 12 5.02 33.22 3.95
CA LEU A 12 6.00 34.18 4.45
C LEU A 12 5.70 35.61 3.96
N PHE A 13 5.36 35.74 2.68
CA PHE A 13 5.00 37.05 2.11
C PHE A 13 3.71 37.59 2.74
N GLY A 14 2.71 36.73 2.97
CA GLY A 14 1.49 37.09 3.68
C GLY A 14 1.75 37.56 5.11
N LEU A 15 2.62 36.88 5.85
CA LEU A 15 3.05 37.29 7.18
C LEU A 15 3.78 38.64 7.17
N LEU A 16 4.64 38.88 6.20
CA LEU A 16 5.34 40.15 6.03
C LEU A 16 4.35 41.29 5.82
N LEU A 17 3.34 41.10 4.98
CA LEU A 17 2.28 42.10 4.73
C LEU A 17 1.46 42.39 5.98
N LEU A 18 1.16 41.38 6.80
CA LEU A 18 0.49 41.58 8.10
C LEU A 18 1.36 42.36 9.07
N ALA A 19 2.66 42.05 9.15
CA ALA A 19 3.59 42.80 9.98
C ALA A 19 3.69 44.29 9.54
N LEU A 20 3.71 44.54 8.22
CA LEU A 20 3.65 45.89 7.65
C LEU A 20 2.31 46.60 7.96
N ALA A 21 1.20 45.87 7.93
CA ALA A 21 -0.10 46.42 8.29
C ALA A 21 -0.10 46.85 9.76
N CYS A 22 0.38 46.03 10.66
CA CYS A 22 0.50 46.32 12.07
C CYS A 22 1.39 47.57 12.31
N GLN A 23 2.55 47.65 11.65
CA GLN A 23 3.42 48.83 11.73
C GLN A 23 2.77 50.13 11.22
N ARG A 24 1.97 50.03 10.14
CA ARG A 24 1.23 51.17 9.56
C ARG A 24 0.08 51.64 10.48
N LEU A 25 -0.56 50.70 11.19
CA LEU A 25 -1.57 51.04 12.21
C LEU A 25 -0.97 51.89 13.33
N PHE A 26 0.18 51.52 13.85
CA PHE A 26 0.92 52.30 14.86
C PHE A 26 1.34 53.70 14.38
N ARG A 27 1.45 53.88 13.05
CA ARG A 27 1.78 55.16 12.43
C ARG A 27 0.53 55.96 11.96
N ALA A 28 -0.66 55.57 12.42
CA ALA A 28 -1.96 56.17 12.07
C ALA A 28 -2.29 56.22 10.56
N ARG A 29 -1.71 55.29 9.77
CA ARG A 29 -1.96 55.17 8.32
C ARG A 29 -3.04 54.11 8.03
N PHE A 30 -4.27 54.35 8.45
CA PHE A 30 -5.36 53.37 8.48
C PHE A 30 -5.68 52.75 7.12
N VAL A 31 -5.80 53.54 6.05
CA VAL A 31 -6.13 53.04 4.71
C VAL A 31 -5.03 52.13 4.17
N ALA A 32 -3.76 52.50 4.32
CA ALA A 32 -2.64 51.73 3.87
C ALA A 32 -2.41 50.43 4.75
N ALA A 33 -2.79 50.51 6.01
CA ALA A 33 -2.80 49.37 6.92
C ALA A 33 -3.89 48.35 6.53
N ALA A 34 -5.12 48.86 6.25
CA ALA A 34 -6.24 48.03 5.82
C ALA A 34 -5.92 47.28 4.52
N GLY A 35 -5.38 47.96 3.50
CA GLY A 35 -5.02 47.35 2.22
C GLY A 35 -3.94 46.24 2.37
N SER A 36 -2.82 46.53 3.10
CA SER A 36 -1.81 45.52 3.33
C SER A 36 -2.24 44.38 4.24
N GLY A 37 -3.09 44.66 5.22
CA GLY A 37 -3.67 43.65 6.11
C GLY A 37 -4.62 42.70 5.37
N LEU A 38 -5.52 43.24 4.54
CA LEU A 38 -6.41 42.41 3.74
C LEU A 38 -5.65 41.52 2.76
N MET A 39 -4.65 42.06 2.06
CA MET A 39 -3.83 41.29 1.11
C MET A 39 -3.03 40.20 1.85
N GLY A 40 -2.43 40.52 3.00
CA GLY A 40 -1.73 39.54 3.83
C GLY A 40 -2.64 38.40 4.29
N LEU A 41 -3.86 38.75 4.72
CA LEU A 41 -4.86 37.77 5.14
C LEU A 41 -5.30 36.87 3.98
N LEU A 42 -5.57 37.44 2.80
CA LEU A 42 -5.92 36.68 1.59
C LEU A 42 -4.83 35.69 1.19
N LEU A 43 -3.57 36.10 1.23
CA LEU A 43 -2.43 35.22 0.91
C LEU A 43 -2.28 34.09 1.92
N LEU A 44 -2.43 34.38 3.21
CA LEU A 44 -2.38 33.34 4.26
C LEU A 44 -3.54 32.37 4.16
N THR A 45 -4.75 32.86 3.90
CA THR A 45 -5.91 32.00 3.69
C THR A 45 -5.72 31.10 2.46
N GLY A 46 -5.23 31.67 1.36
CA GLY A 46 -4.92 30.91 0.15
C GLY A 46 -3.84 29.85 0.38
N ALA A 47 -2.75 30.22 1.07
CA ALA A 47 -1.69 29.28 1.44
C ALA A 47 -2.19 28.14 2.35
N ALA A 48 -3.00 28.48 3.36
CA ALA A 48 -3.60 27.49 4.25
C ALA A 48 -4.53 26.53 3.51
N LEU A 49 -5.36 27.06 2.61
CA LEU A 49 -6.28 26.25 1.80
C LEU A 49 -5.52 25.30 0.87
N PHE A 50 -4.47 25.80 0.22
CA PHE A 50 -3.60 24.97 -0.63
C PHE A 50 -2.86 23.90 0.17
N PHE A 51 -2.39 24.25 1.37
CA PHE A 51 -1.76 23.29 2.28
C PHE A 51 -2.71 22.16 2.68
N VAL A 52 -3.96 22.49 3.05
CA VAL A 52 -4.99 21.49 3.40
C VAL A 52 -5.29 20.57 2.21
N VAL A 53 -5.43 21.13 1.00
CA VAL A 53 -5.65 20.33 -0.22
C VAL A 53 -4.43 19.42 -0.50
N SER A 54 -3.21 19.95 -0.40
CA SER A 54 -1.99 19.17 -0.59
C SER A 54 -1.88 18.02 0.42
N LEU A 55 -2.18 18.29 1.69
CA LEU A 55 -2.21 17.28 2.75
C LEU A 55 -3.26 16.20 2.46
N ASN A 56 -4.44 16.59 1.98
CA ASN A 56 -5.50 15.65 1.62
C ASN A 56 -5.08 14.75 0.46
N LEU A 57 -4.50 15.31 -0.60
CA LEU A 57 -3.98 14.54 -1.74
C LEU A 57 -2.85 13.60 -1.33
N HIS A 58 -1.95 14.06 -0.47
CA HIS A 58 -0.88 13.22 0.07
C HIS A 58 -1.43 12.03 0.85
N THR A 59 -2.41 12.28 1.72
CA THR A 59 -3.10 11.24 2.49
C THR A 59 -3.81 10.25 1.57
N TYR A 60 -4.53 10.74 0.55
CA TYR A 60 -5.20 9.89 -0.43
C TYR A 60 -4.22 8.99 -1.18
N ASN A 61 -3.12 9.55 -1.68
CA ASN A 61 -2.08 8.78 -2.37
C ASN A 61 -1.46 7.70 -1.47
N ARG A 62 -1.26 8.00 -0.19
CA ARG A 62 -0.75 7.02 0.78
C ARG A 62 -1.73 5.90 1.07
N LEU A 63 -3.02 6.20 1.16
CA LEU A 63 -4.07 5.20 1.42
C LEU A 63 -4.35 4.29 0.21
N THR A 64 -4.14 4.80 -1.00
CA THR A 64 -4.35 4.05 -2.25
C THR A 64 -3.08 3.42 -2.81
N TYR A 65 -1.94 3.61 -2.14
CA TYR A 65 -0.67 3.07 -2.62
C TYR A 65 -0.67 1.55 -2.58
N GLU A 66 -0.36 0.95 -3.71
CA GLU A 66 -0.16 -0.48 -3.88
C GLU A 66 1.34 -0.74 -4.13
N GLN A 67 1.99 -1.45 -3.25
CA GLN A 67 3.40 -1.82 -3.40
C GLN A 67 3.49 -3.20 -4.04
N PRO A 68 4.08 -3.37 -5.23
CA PRO A 68 4.32 -4.68 -5.83
C PRO A 68 5.20 -5.54 -4.91
N VAL A 69 4.81 -6.80 -4.69
CA VAL A 69 5.51 -7.74 -3.80
C VAL A 69 5.91 -9.02 -4.52
N ALA A 70 5.17 -9.43 -5.54
CA ALA A 70 5.49 -10.60 -6.34
C ALA A 70 4.82 -10.55 -7.71
N GLU A 71 5.41 -11.24 -8.67
CA GLU A 71 4.80 -11.64 -9.94
C GLU A 71 4.77 -13.16 -10.01
N ILE A 72 3.65 -13.75 -10.48
CA ILE A 72 3.52 -15.20 -10.61
C ILE A 72 3.01 -15.56 -12.00
N VAL A 73 3.67 -16.56 -12.60
CA VAL A 73 3.37 -17.06 -13.96
C VAL A 73 3.11 -18.55 -13.89
N PHE A 74 2.11 -19.02 -14.63
CA PHE A 74 1.69 -20.42 -14.66
C PHE A 74 1.92 -21.07 -16.01
N GLU A 75 2.40 -22.32 -15.97
CA GLU A 75 2.49 -23.21 -17.11
C GLU A 75 1.78 -24.52 -16.77
N ALA A 76 0.83 -24.94 -17.60
CA ALA A 76 0.14 -26.22 -17.40
C ALA A 76 1.13 -27.41 -17.60
N ARG A 77 1.05 -28.37 -16.70
CA ARG A 77 1.83 -29.63 -16.75
C ARG A 77 0.95 -30.87 -16.80
N GLY A 78 -0.36 -30.69 -16.61
CA GLY A 78 -1.38 -31.73 -16.64
C GLY A 78 -2.74 -31.15 -16.25
N ALA A 79 -3.74 -32.01 -16.15
CA ALA A 79 -5.06 -31.60 -15.63
C ALA A 79 -4.88 -31.17 -14.17
N GLN A 80 -5.27 -29.93 -13.86
CA GLN A 80 -5.15 -29.34 -12.50
C GLN A 80 -3.74 -29.37 -11.90
N HIS A 81 -2.68 -29.44 -12.76
CA HIS A 81 -1.28 -29.38 -12.33
C HIS A 81 -0.56 -28.30 -13.08
N PHE A 82 0.02 -27.35 -12.37
CA PHE A 82 0.69 -26.19 -12.94
C PHE A 82 2.09 -26.00 -12.34
N ARG A 83 3.03 -25.61 -13.20
CA ARG A 83 4.27 -25.03 -12.72
C ARG A 83 4.02 -23.54 -12.49
N ALA A 84 4.19 -23.10 -11.25
CA ALA A 84 4.16 -21.69 -10.89
C ALA A 84 5.59 -21.17 -10.74
N THR A 85 5.92 -20.11 -11.46
CA THR A 85 7.16 -19.34 -11.28
C THR A 85 6.83 -18.04 -10.57
N LEU A 86 7.31 -17.90 -9.34
CA LEU A 86 7.13 -16.73 -8.49
C LEU A 86 8.41 -15.89 -8.50
N ALA A 87 8.30 -14.61 -8.87
CA ALA A 87 9.36 -13.61 -8.76
C ALA A 87 9.02 -12.66 -7.60
N GLN A 88 9.83 -12.63 -6.56
CA GLN A 88 9.63 -11.70 -5.44
C GLN A 88 10.19 -10.31 -5.77
N VAL A 89 9.47 -9.26 -5.39
CA VAL A 89 9.88 -7.86 -5.58
C VAL A 89 10.15 -7.24 -4.19
N PRO A 90 11.24 -6.49 -4.01
CA PRO A 90 12.26 -6.07 -4.97
C PRO A 90 13.46 -7.03 -5.10
N SER A 91 13.49 -8.16 -4.37
CA SER A 91 14.68 -9.03 -4.33
C SER A 91 15.06 -9.64 -5.70
N GLY A 92 14.06 -9.81 -6.58
CA GLY A 92 14.23 -10.50 -7.85
C GLY A 92 14.43 -12.01 -7.70
N GLU A 93 14.22 -12.55 -6.51
CA GLU A 93 14.34 -13.99 -6.25
C GLU A 93 13.27 -14.76 -7.01
N LEU A 94 13.72 -15.75 -7.80
CA LEU A 94 12.87 -16.61 -8.59
C LEU A 94 12.73 -17.96 -7.92
N GLN A 95 11.50 -18.37 -7.64
CA GLN A 95 11.20 -19.68 -7.07
C GLN A 95 10.19 -20.41 -7.95
N MET A 96 10.36 -21.72 -8.12
CA MET A 96 9.46 -22.55 -8.94
C MET A 96 8.79 -23.60 -8.08
N PHE A 97 7.48 -23.74 -8.25
CA PHE A 97 6.65 -24.67 -7.50
C PHE A 97 5.75 -25.48 -8.43
N MET A 98 5.42 -26.71 -8.02
CA MET A 98 4.38 -27.51 -8.69
C MET A 98 3.11 -27.41 -7.86
N LEU A 99 2.10 -26.72 -8.39
CA LEU A 99 0.81 -26.54 -7.72
C LEU A 99 -0.24 -27.45 -8.32
N ALA A 100 -0.98 -28.11 -7.45
CA ALA A 100 -2.13 -28.94 -7.81
C ALA A 100 -3.42 -28.21 -7.42
N GLY A 101 -4.40 -28.18 -8.32
CA GLY A 101 -5.70 -27.52 -8.11
C GLY A 101 -6.15 -26.67 -9.29
N ASP A 102 -7.24 -25.95 -9.08
CA ASP A 102 -7.83 -25.01 -10.05
C ASP A 102 -7.37 -23.57 -9.82
N GLU A 103 -7.00 -23.28 -8.58
CA GLU A 103 -6.66 -21.93 -8.07
C GLU A 103 -5.35 -21.99 -7.32
N TRP A 104 -4.61 -20.88 -7.36
CA TRP A 104 -3.46 -20.66 -6.51
C TRP A 104 -3.82 -19.73 -5.36
N GLN A 105 -3.14 -19.88 -4.24
CA GLN A 105 -3.30 -19.02 -3.08
C GLN A 105 -1.92 -18.59 -2.58
N LEU A 106 -1.79 -17.28 -2.30
CA LEU A 106 -0.61 -16.69 -1.68
C LEU A 106 -0.99 -16.08 -0.34
N ASP A 107 -0.31 -16.50 0.71
CA ASP A 107 -0.52 -16.00 2.06
C ASP A 107 0.65 -15.10 2.49
N ALA A 108 0.33 -14.04 3.21
CA ALA A 108 1.30 -13.16 3.84
C ALA A 108 0.89 -12.79 5.26
N ARG A 109 1.87 -12.51 6.09
CA ARG A 109 1.67 -11.77 7.34
C ARG A 109 1.86 -10.29 7.08
N VAL A 110 0.95 -9.50 7.63
CA VAL A 110 0.95 -8.04 7.46
C VAL A 110 0.96 -7.38 8.83
N LEU A 111 1.86 -6.43 8.99
CA LEU A 111 1.92 -5.52 10.13
C LEU A 111 1.54 -4.13 9.65
N LYS A 112 0.42 -3.63 10.16
CA LYS A 112 -0.14 -2.33 9.81
C LYS A 112 0.17 -1.30 10.89
N TRP A 113 0.63 -0.12 10.46
CA TRP A 113 0.86 1.02 11.33
C TRP A 113 -0.40 1.84 11.53
N GLN A 114 -0.48 2.57 12.63
CA GLN A 114 -1.56 3.55 12.84
C GLN A 114 -1.53 4.65 11.79
N GLY A 115 -2.70 5.24 11.48
CA GLY A 115 -2.86 6.20 10.39
C GLY A 115 -1.90 7.40 10.45
N TRP A 116 -1.59 7.91 11.65
CA TRP A 116 -0.63 9.00 11.81
C TRP A 116 0.83 8.57 11.48
N ALA A 117 1.18 7.32 11.76
CA ALA A 117 2.49 6.76 11.42
C ALA A 117 2.64 6.55 9.90
N ASN A 118 1.55 6.16 9.22
CA ASN A 118 1.51 6.11 7.76
C ASN A 118 1.72 7.50 7.13
N LEU A 119 1.15 8.55 7.71
CA LEU A 119 1.37 9.94 7.25
C LEU A 119 2.84 10.37 7.39
N LEU A 120 3.57 9.83 8.38
CA LEU A 120 5.00 10.03 8.56
C LEU A 120 5.88 9.16 7.63
N GLY A 121 5.27 8.30 6.78
CA GLY A 121 5.99 7.52 5.79
C GLY A 121 6.25 6.06 6.18
N LEU A 122 5.64 5.55 7.26
CA LEU A 122 5.75 4.14 7.63
C LEU A 122 4.71 3.35 6.80
N ASP A 123 5.19 2.64 5.78
CA ASP A 123 4.37 1.74 4.97
C ASP A 123 4.17 0.39 5.68
N ALA A 124 3.06 -0.31 5.35
CA ALA A 124 2.77 -1.62 5.92
C ALA A 124 3.95 -2.58 5.67
N GLN A 125 4.34 -3.29 6.72
CA GLN A 125 5.36 -4.33 6.61
C GLN A 125 4.68 -5.66 6.30
N TYR A 126 5.28 -6.46 5.42
CA TYR A 126 4.74 -7.74 5.02
C TYR A 126 5.83 -8.81 4.95
N ARG A 127 5.42 -10.05 5.08
CA ARG A 127 6.23 -11.22 4.79
C ARG A 127 5.37 -12.24 4.07
N LEU A 128 5.78 -12.65 2.87
CA LEU A 128 5.16 -13.76 2.16
C LEU A 128 5.45 -15.05 2.94
N GLU A 129 4.40 -15.81 3.25
CA GLU A 129 4.53 -16.99 4.11
C GLU A 129 4.53 -18.28 3.31
N ARG A 130 3.55 -18.42 2.43
CA ARG A 130 3.39 -19.65 1.66
C ARG A 130 2.63 -19.42 0.36
N VAL A 131 2.91 -20.28 -0.61
CA VAL A 131 2.12 -20.46 -1.81
C VAL A 131 1.52 -21.86 -1.81
N SER A 132 0.27 -21.99 -2.24
CA SER A 132 -0.44 -23.28 -2.29
C SER A 132 -1.36 -23.37 -3.49
N GLY A 133 -1.63 -24.60 -3.92
CA GLY A 133 -2.72 -24.91 -4.80
C GLY A 133 -4.01 -25.11 -4.00
N ARG A 134 -5.16 -24.93 -4.67
CA ARG A 134 -6.48 -25.05 -4.10
C ARG A 134 -7.45 -25.58 -5.14
N TYR A 135 -8.32 -26.50 -4.74
CA TYR A 135 -9.40 -27.00 -5.59
C TYR A 135 -10.68 -26.21 -5.35
N ARG A 136 -11.40 -25.95 -6.42
CA ARG A 136 -12.69 -25.24 -6.35
C ARG A 136 -13.79 -26.12 -5.76
N GLN A 137 -13.75 -27.42 -6.08
CA GLN A 137 -14.71 -28.38 -5.56
C GLN A 137 -14.29 -28.83 -4.14
N ILE A 138 -15.23 -28.74 -3.19
CA ILE A 138 -14.96 -29.05 -1.77
C ILE A 138 -14.58 -30.51 -1.57
N GLU A 139 -15.17 -31.44 -2.34
CA GLU A 139 -14.84 -32.87 -2.29
C GLU A 139 -13.39 -33.12 -2.71
N GLN A 140 -12.91 -32.43 -3.76
CA GLN A 140 -11.53 -32.49 -4.20
C GLN A 140 -10.58 -31.84 -3.18
N GLU A 141 -10.92 -30.64 -2.67
CA GLU A 141 -10.12 -29.95 -1.64
C GLU A 141 -9.92 -30.80 -0.35
N ARG A 142 -10.85 -31.72 -0.06
CA ARG A 142 -10.76 -32.63 1.10
C ARG A 142 -9.98 -33.92 0.85
N LYS A 143 -9.94 -34.38 -0.40
CA LYS A 143 -9.46 -35.74 -0.72
C LYS A 143 -8.22 -35.77 -1.60
N ASP A 144 -8.07 -34.77 -2.48
CA ASP A 144 -7.00 -34.75 -3.46
C ASP A 144 -5.70 -34.18 -2.86
N GLU A 145 -4.60 -34.37 -3.55
CA GLU A 145 -3.28 -33.93 -3.10
C GLU A 145 -3.23 -32.40 -2.97
N ARG A 146 -2.94 -31.91 -1.78
CA ARG A 146 -2.78 -30.50 -1.52
C ARG A 146 -1.30 -30.10 -1.56
N THR A 147 -0.93 -29.23 -2.48
CA THR A 147 0.42 -28.68 -2.59
C THR A 147 0.54 -27.40 -1.80
N VAL A 148 1.52 -27.33 -0.88
CA VAL A 148 1.81 -26.16 -0.04
C VAL A 148 3.31 -25.98 0.11
N TYR A 149 3.81 -24.80 -0.17
CA TYR A 149 5.24 -24.46 -0.10
C TYR A 149 5.45 -23.22 0.76
N ALA A 150 6.42 -23.27 1.67
CA ALA A 150 6.87 -22.13 2.43
C ALA A 150 7.70 -21.19 1.55
N LEU A 151 7.46 -19.88 1.65
CA LEU A 151 8.21 -18.83 0.93
C LEU A 151 9.21 -18.13 1.84
N SER A 152 9.06 -18.24 3.16
CA SER A 152 9.96 -17.66 4.13
C SER A 152 10.46 -18.72 5.10
N GLU A 153 11.77 -18.75 5.31
CA GLU A 153 12.36 -19.44 6.44
C GLU A 153 12.22 -18.59 7.70
N ASN A 154 12.17 -19.22 8.88
CA ASN A 154 11.97 -18.53 10.14
C ASN A 154 13.20 -17.65 10.48
N PRO A 155 13.12 -16.30 10.45
CA PRO A 155 14.30 -15.43 10.50
C PRO A 155 14.80 -15.15 11.93
N GLY A 156 14.56 -16.00 12.91
CA GLY A 156 15.05 -15.86 14.28
C GLY A 156 14.37 -14.75 15.10
N ILE A 157 14.39 -13.48 14.68
CA ILE A 157 13.66 -12.39 15.33
C ILE A 157 12.42 -12.08 14.50
N ASP A 158 11.27 -12.51 15.00
CA ASP A 158 9.98 -12.27 14.35
C ASP A 158 9.31 -11.02 14.96
N LEU A 159 9.44 -9.87 14.28
CA LEU A 159 8.79 -8.62 14.68
C LEU A 159 7.26 -8.78 14.79
N TRP A 160 6.68 -9.72 14.04
CA TRP A 160 5.26 -10.03 14.08
C TRP A 160 4.89 -10.69 15.42
N THR A 161 5.65 -11.70 15.86
CA THR A 161 5.48 -12.36 17.17
C THR A 161 5.75 -11.37 18.31
N MET A 162 6.82 -10.56 18.20
CA MET A 162 7.09 -9.49 19.18
C MET A 162 5.95 -8.48 19.28
N SER A 163 5.30 -8.11 18.17
CA SER A 163 4.21 -7.15 18.19
C SER A 163 2.93 -7.69 18.82
N ILE A 164 2.69 -9.01 18.76
CA ILE A 164 1.59 -9.66 19.44
C ILE A 164 1.85 -9.75 20.96
N ASP A 165 3.05 -10.22 21.31
CA ASP A 165 3.41 -10.47 22.72
C ASP A 165 3.61 -9.17 23.52
N HIS A 166 4.05 -8.09 22.85
CA HIS A 166 4.42 -6.82 23.48
C HIS A 166 3.61 -5.63 22.95
N ARG A 167 2.32 -5.80 22.68
CA ARG A 167 1.41 -4.77 22.16
C ARG A 167 1.41 -3.48 22.99
N ARG A 168 1.73 -3.56 24.28
CA ARG A 168 1.86 -2.41 25.18
C ARG A 168 3.06 -1.51 24.86
N TRP A 169 4.10 -2.05 24.22
CA TRP A 169 5.36 -1.35 23.94
C TRP A 169 5.43 -0.77 22.52
N LEU A 170 4.45 -1.12 21.67
CA LEU A 170 4.39 -0.69 20.27
C LEU A 170 3.08 0.08 19.99
N PRO A 171 2.89 1.28 20.56
CA PRO A 171 1.64 2.03 20.44
C PRO A 171 1.34 2.53 19.02
N PHE A 172 2.31 2.42 18.11
CA PHE A 172 2.21 2.82 16.71
C PHE A 172 1.77 1.68 15.78
N VAL A 173 1.66 0.44 16.26
CA VAL A 173 1.10 -0.68 15.51
C VAL A 173 -0.41 -0.68 15.67
N ASP A 174 -1.13 -0.65 14.54
CA ASP A 174 -2.60 -0.69 14.51
C ASP A 174 -3.10 -2.14 14.57
N ALA A 175 -2.62 -2.96 13.64
CA ALA A 175 -3.05 -4.35 13.52
C ALA A 175 -1.92 -5.24 12.99
N VAL A 176 -1.99 -6.50 13.40
CA VAL A 176 -1.16 -7.59 12.89
C VAL A 176 -2.10 -8.71 12.48
N TYR A 177 -2.10 -9.09 11.20
CA TYR A 177 -3.04 -10.05 10.65
C TYR A 177 -2.46 -10.85 9.48
N GLY A 178 -3.05 -12.03 9.21
CA GLY A 178 -2.80 -12.79 8.00
C GLY A 178 -3.67 -12.26 6.86
N SER A 179 -3.09 -12.17 5.68
CA SER A 179 -3.78 -11.84 4.44
C SER A 179 -3.54 -12.90 3.40
N ALA A 180 -4.55 -13.25 2.63
CA ALA A 180 -4.48 -14.21 1.55
C ALA A 180 -5.15 -13.67 0.31
N VAL A 181 -4.59 -14.01 -0.85
CA VAL A 181 -5.20 -13.79 -2.15
C VAL A 181 -5.19 -15.09 -2.92
N TYR A 182 -6.26 -15.37 -3.66
CA TYR A 182 -6.37 -16.55 -4.53
C TYR A 182 -7.07 -16.19 -5.84
N LEU A 183 -6.62 -16.79 -6.94
CA LEU A 183 -7.14 -16.59 -8.29
C LEU A 183 -6.99 -17.88 -9.09
N PRO A 184 -7.75 -18.06 -10.20
CA PRO A 184 -7.64 -19.26 -11.02
C PRO A 184 -6.27 -19.41 -11.69
N MET A 185 -5.81 -20.66 -11.83
CA MET A 185 -4.65 -21.01 -12.64
C MET A 185 -5.09 -21.29 -14.08
N ALA A 186 -4.30 -20.83 -15.04
CA ALA A 186 -4.45 -21.17 -16.44
C ALA A 186 -3.08 -21.18 -17.14
N ASP A 187 -2.94 -21.93 -18.23
CA ASP A 187 -1.70 -22.01 -18.99
C ASP A 187 -1.30 -20.65 -19.55
N GLY A 188 -0.12 -20.16 -19.23
CA GLY A 188 0.39 -18.85 -19.61
C GLY A 188 -0.22 -17.68 -18.82
N ALA A 189 -1.07 -17.90 -17.81
CA ALA A 189 -1.62 -16.83 -17.00
C ALA A 189 -0.53 -16.16 -16.17
N ARG A 190 -0.59 -14.80 -16.09
CA ARG A 190 0.35 -13.97 -15.32
C ARG A 190 -0.42 -13.03 -14.41
N TYR A 191 -0.01 -12.99 -13.14
CA TYR A 191 -0.59 -12.13 -12.12
C TYR A 191 0.49 -11.32 -11.42
N GLU A 192 0.18 -10.06 -11.12
CA GLU A 192 0.94 -9.21 -10.22
C GLU A 192 0.27 -9.19 -8.86
N VAL A 193 1.06 -9.36 -7.80
CA VAL A 193 0.59 -9.27 -6.42
C VAL A 193 1.18 -8.04 -5.78
N SER A 194 0.33 -7.24 -5.17
CA SER A 194 0.70 -6.03 -4.44
C SER A 194 0.18 -6.08 -3.01
N ILE A 195 0.88 -5.40 -2.11
CA ILE A 195 0.40 -5.15 -0.75
C ILE A 195 -0.24 -3.77 -0.68
N THR A 196 -1.39 -3.69 -0.03
CA THR A 196 -2.11 -2.46 0.28
C THR A 196 -2.22 -2.28 1.78
N GLN A 197 -2.82 -1.19 2.24
CA GLN A 197 -3.16 -0.98 3.65
C GLN A 197 -4.17 -2.02 4.20
N SER A 198 -4.92 -2.67 3.32
CA SER A 198 -5.94 -3.69 3.68
C SER A 198 -5.48 -5.13 3.48
N GLY A 199 -4.28 -5.36 2.91
CA GLY A 199 -3.71 -6.69 2.67
C GLY A 199 -3.26 -6.91 1.23
N LEU A 200 -3.12 -8.18 0.86
CA LEU A 200 -2.72 -8.58 -0.49
C LEU A 200 -3.84 -8.34 -1.50
N VAL A 201 -3.43 -7.89 -2.68
CA VAL A 201 -4.28 -7.78 -3.86
C VAL A 201 -3.54 -8.41 -5.03
N ALA A 202 -4.22 -9.26 -5.82
CA ALA A 202 -3.66 -9.80 -7.05
C ALA A 202 -4.44 -9.29 -8.27
N ARG A 203 -3.70 -8.94 -9.32
CA ARG A 203 -4.26 -8.41 -10.56
C ARG A 203 -3.79 -9.22 -11.76
N PRO A 204 -4.70 -9.58 -12.71
CA PRO A 204 -4.32 -10.22 -13.94
C PRO A 204 -3.55 -9.23 -14.84
N VAL A 205 -2.36 -9.63 -15.31
CA VAL A 205 -1.48 -8.78 -16.14
C VAL A 205 -1.70 -9.02 -17.65
N ASN A 206 -1.99 -10.27 -18.02
CA ASN A 206 -2.19 -10.63 -19.43
C ASN A 206 -3.62 -11.08 -19.72
N ASP A 207 -3.94 -11.23 -21.00
CA ASP A 207 -5.31 -11.54 -21.45
C ASP A 207 -5.76 -12.94 -21.05
N VAL A 208 -4.84 -13.90 -20.94
CA VAL A 208 -5.13 -15.24 -20.42
C VAL A 208 -5.62 -15.16 -18.97
N ALA A 209 -4.89 -14.45 -18.12
CA ALA A 209 -5.27 -14.26 -16.71
C ALA A 209 -6.59 -13.48 -16.58
N LYS A 210 -6.82 -12.45 -17.40
CA LYS A 210 -8.09 -11.71 -17.43
C LYS A 210 -9.26 -12.61 -17.81
N THR A 211 -9.09 -13.46 -18.82
CA THR A 211 -10.12 -14.42 -19.25
C THR A 211 -10.41 -15.44 -18.16
N ALA A 212 -9.35 -16.02 -17.55
CA ALA A 212 -9.49 -16.96 -16.45
C ALA A 212 -10.23 -16.35 -15.25
N THR A 213 -9.91 -15.10 -14.91
CA THR A 213 -10.57 -14.37 -13.81
C THR A 213 -12.00 -13.96 -14.19
N GLY A 214 -12.25 -13.55 -15.42
CA GLY A 214 -13.59 -13.16 -15.91
C GLY A 214 -14.58 -14.31 -15.99
N SER A 215 -14.11 -15.54 -16.19
CA SER A 215 -14.91 -16.77 -16.18
C SER A 215 -15.02 -17.41 -14.79
N TRP A 216 -14.37 -16.86 -13.80
CA TRP A 216 -14.33 -17.37 -12.44
C TRP A 216 -15.65 -17.06 -11.71
N LYS A 217 -16.37 -18.11 -11.34
CA LYS A 217 -17.68 -18.05 -10.66
C LYS A 217 -17.64 -18.82 -9.35
#